data_860d2d93054dc586718f3d66f582a4a5
#
_entry.id   860d2d93054dc586718f3d66f582a4a5
#
_cell.length_a   1.000
_cell.length_b   1.000
_cell.length_c   1.000
_cell.angle_alpha   90.00
_cell.angle_beta   90.00
_cell.angle_gamma   90.00
#
_symmetry.space_group_name_H-M   'P 1'
#
loop_
_entity.id
_entity.type
_entity.pdbx_description
1 polymer ?
#
loop_
_entity_poly.entity_id
_entity_poly.type
_entity_poly.pdbx_seq_one_letter_code
_entity_poly.pdbx_strand_id
1 'polypeptide(L)'
;MINASQLTADCVDWIRDWFDKNGNAATPAVLGLSGGKDSTIAAALIAQAIGPQRVIGVAMPAHGQSLNDADAIARYLKIRFLNIPIGNVSDAFKHMVSLDDAIPLSWSEQAEQNIPPRIRMTVLYAVAQTYGGRVVNTCNLSENWVGYATKYGDAAGDFSPLGQLTVTEILAMGDYLGLPKEWVHKTPDDGLPHSMSDEEKLGFRYAEVDLLIRGIITPQSPGDITPDKIERMLRWHNANLHKQLPMPHFIPSVQKEKKD
;
A
#
# COMPACT_ATOMS: atom_id res chain seq x y z
N MET A 1 -22.53 1.66 11.57
CA MET A 1 -21.60 2.80 11.79
C MET A 1 -20.22 2.23 12.13
N ILE A 2 -19.17 2.77 11.54
CA ILE A 2 -17.77 2.39 11.82
C ILE A 2 -17.43 2.84 13.23
N ASN A 3 -16.97 1.91 14.09
CA ASN A 3 -16.41 2.26 15.39
C ASN A 3 -14.90 2.50 15.25
N ALA A 4 -14.53 3.71 14.84
CA ALA A 4 -13.14 4.08 14.59
C ALA A 4 -12.24 3.93 15.82
N SER A 5 -12.77 4.20 17.03
CA SER A 5 -12.04 4.04 18.28
C SER A 5 -11.63 2.58 18.50
N GLN A 6 -12.60 1.66 18.43
CA GLN A 6 -12.34 0.24 18.62
C GLN A 6 -11.41 -0.31 17.53
N LEU A 7 -11.69 0.05 16.27
CA LEU A 7 -10.89 -0.40 15.14
C LEU A 7 -9.43 0.05 15.24
N THR A 8 -9.20 1.29 15.69
CA THR A 8 -7.85 1.81 15.95
C THR A 8 -7.16 1.06 17.08
N ALA A 9 -7.87 0.81 18.21
CA ALA A 9 -7.32 0.07 19.32
C ALA A 9 -6.93 -1.35 18.93
N ASP A 10 -7.83 -2.07 18.25
CA ASP A 10 -7.58 -3.44 17.78
C ASP A 10 -6.38 -3.52 16.82
N CYS A 11 -6.26 -2.55 15.89
CA CYS A 11 -5.14 -2.48 14.97
C CYS A 11 -3.80 -2.21 15.69
N VAL A 12 -3.80 -1.29 16.65
CA VAL A 12 -2.62 -0.96 17.46
C VAL A 12 -2.17 -2.17 18.29
N ASP A 13 -3.10 -2.88 18.91
CA ASP A 13 -2.79 -4.09 19.69
C ASP A 13 -2.29 -5.23 18.79
N TRP A 14 -2.91 -5.40 17.61
CA TRP A 14 -2.45 -6.37 16.63
C TRP A 14 -1.01 -6.08 16.16
N ILE A 15 -0.64 -4.81 15.94
CA ILE A 15 0.74 -4.41 15.57
C ILE A 15 1.71 -4.77 16.69
N ARG A 16 1.38 -4.50 17.96
CA ARG A 16 2.22 -4.86 19.13
C ARG A 16 2.46 -6.36 19.16
N ASP A 17 1.39 -7.15 19.12
CA ASP A 17 1.42 -8.60 19.14
C ASP A 17 2.26 -9.16 17.98
N TRP A 18 2.17 -8.54 16.79
CA TRP A 18 2.95 -8.95 15.65
C TRP A 18 4.45 -8.72 15.88
N PHE A 19 4.84 -7.54 16.40
CA PHE A 19 6.24 -7.24 16.71
C PHE A 19 6.81 -8.10 17.85
N ASP A 20 6.00 -8.44 18.84
CA ASP A 20 6.40 -9.33 19.93
C ASP A 20 6.72 -10.74 19.42
N LYS A 21 6.02 -11.20 18.37
CA LYS A 21 6.22 -12.53 17.76
C LYS A 21 7.30 -12.56 16.67
N ASN A 22 7.51 -11.44 15.96
CA ASN A 22 8.34 -11.39 14.74
C ASN A 22 9.53 -10.44 14.86
N GLY A 23 9.83 -9.95 16.06
CA GLY A 23 10.93 -9.03 16.33
C GLY A 23 11.38 -9.10 17.78
N ASN A 24 11.87 -7.95 18.27
CA ASN A 24 12.21 -7.70 19.65
C ASN A 24 11.98 -6.22 19.98
N ALA A 25 12.28 -5.80 21.21
CA ALA A 25 12.09 -4.42 21.65
C ALA A 25 12.87 -3.36 20.85
N ALA A 26 13.90 -3.75 20.11
CA ALA A 26 14.71 -2.86 19.29
C ALA A 26 14.36 -2.92 17.78
N THR A 27 13.58 -3.89 17.33
CA THR A 27 13.23 -4.07 15.90
C THR A 27 12.38 -2.88 15.40
N PRO A 28 12.84 -2.08 14.43
CA PRO A 28 12.06 -0.98 13.88
C PRO A 28 11.10 -1.43 12.79
N ALA A 29 10.03 -0.65 12.60
CA ALA A 29 9.19 -0.68 11.41
C ALA A 29 9.77 0.26 10.35
N VAL A 30 9.85 -0.20 9.11
CA VAL A 30 10.34 0.59 7.96
C VAL A 30 9.22 0.68 6.94
N LEU A 31 8.79 1.90 6.60
CA LEU A 31 7.70 2.10 5.64
C LEU A 31 8.02 3.20 4.63
N GLY A 32 7.47 3.05 3.43
CA GLY A 32 7.42 4.12 2.45
C GLY A 32 6.53 5.25 2.94
N LEU A 33 7.07 6.46 3.07
CA LEU A 33 6.31 7.64 3.45
C LEU A 33 6.16 8.55 2.23
N SER A 34 5.00 8.46 1.59
CA SER A 34 4.72 9.18 0.33
C SER A 34 4.09 10.55 0.53
N GLY A 35 3.58 10.84 1.72
CA GLY A 35 2.72 11.99 1.96
C GLY A 35 1.24 11.74 1.66
N GLY A 36 0.88 10.52 1.25
CA GLY A 36 -0.51 10.08 1.06
C GLY A 36 -1.14 9.58 2.35
N LYS A 37 -2.49 9.49 2.34
CA LYS A 37 -3.32 9.10 3.50
C LYS A 37 -2.89 7.77 4.14
N ASP A 38 -2.70 6.74 3.32
CA ASP A 38 -2.45 5.38 3.80
C ASP A 38 -1.11 5.25 4.53
N SER A 39 -0.04 5.77 3.92
CA SER A 39 1.29 5.77 4.54
C SER A 39 1.32 6.61 5.82
N THR A 40 0.55 7.72 5.87
CA THR A 40 0.44 8.59 7.04
C THR A 40 -0.26 7.89 8.19
N ILE A 41 -1.42 7.27 7.93
CA ILE A 41 -2.22 6.59 8.93
C ILE A 41 -1.50 5.32 9.43
N ALA A 42 -0.86 4.55 8.52
CA ALA A 42 -0.02 3.42 8.91
C ALA A 42 1.12 3.84 9.83
N ALA A 43 1.84 4.92 9.49
CA ALA A 43 2.93 5.45 10.33
C ALA A 43 2.45 5.87 11.71
N ALA A 44 1.28 6.52 11.81
CA ALA A 44 0.69 6.95 13.07
C ALA A 44 0.28 5.75 13.95
N LEU A 45 -0.39 4.76 13.38
CA LEU A 45 -0.78 3.51 14.07
C LEU A 45 0.44 2.77 14.62
N ILE A 46 1.50 2.64 13.82
CA ILE A 46 2.72 1.96 14.23
C ILE A 46 3.45 2.77 15.30
N ALA A 47 3.54 4.10 15.15
CA ALA A 47 4.15 4.96 16.16
C ALA A 47 3.41 4.87 17.51
N GLN A 48 2.09 4.74 17.49
CA GLN A 48 1.29 4.49 18.70
C GLN A 48 1.50 3.08 19.28
N ALA A 49 1.70 2.08 18.43
CA ALA A 49 1.88 0.69 18.84
C ALA A 49 3.24 0.42 19.48
N ILE A 50 4.33 0.80 18.82
CA ILE A 50 5.69 0.42 19.21
C ILE A 50 6.59 1.60 19.60
N GLY A 51 6.08 2.83 19.56
CA GLY A 51 6.80 4.06 19.84
C GLY A 51 7.43 4.68 18.59
N PRO A 52 7.40 6.02 18.45
CA PRO A 52 7.86 6.73 17.25
C PRO A 52 9.35 6.55 16.96
N GLN A 53 10.18 6.33 17.98
CA GLN A 53 11.62 6.08 17.83
C GLN A 53 11.94 4.76 17.13
N ARG A 54 10.98 3.84 17.03
CA ARG A 54 11.09 2.56 16.32
C ARG A 54 10.47 2.61 14.94
N VAL A 55 10.10 3.77 14.42
CA VAL A 55 9.51 3.93 13.09
C VAL A 55 10.48 4.69 12.19
N ILE A 56 10.75 4.14 11.01
CA ILE A 56 11.59 4.75 9.99
C ILE A 56 10.72 4.98 8.75
N GLY A 57 10.36 6.24 8.50
CA GLY A 57 9.71 6.68 7.27
C GLY A 57 10.74 6.94 6.17
N VAL A 58 10.57 6.33 5.02
CA VAL A 58 11.47 6.47 3.88
C VAL A 58 10.72 7.14 2.72
N ALA A 59 11.08 8.37 2.38
CA ALA A 59 10.61 9.01 1.17
C ALA A 59 11.51 8.65 -0.01
N MET A 60 10.91 8.23 -1.10
CA MET A 60 11.62 7.76 -2.30
C MET A 60 11.04 8.43 -3.54
N PRO A 61 11.28 9.76 -3.69
CA PRO A 61 10.71 10.50 -4.82
C PRO A 61 11.33 10.07 -6.14
N ALA A 62 10.48 9.93 -7.15
CA ALA A 62 10.90 9.98 -8.54
C ALA A 62 11.11 11.45 -8.97
N HIS A 63 11.55 11.67 -10.21
CA HIS A 63 11.74 13.04 -10.71
C HIS A 63 10.44 13.87 -10.64
N GLY A 64 10.57 15.10 -10.15
CA GLY A 64 9.46 16.06 -10.06
C GLY A 64 8.52 15.86 -8.86
N GLN A 65 8.68 14.82 -8.05
CA GLN A 65 7.84 14.60 -6.87
C GLN A 65 8.32 15.43 -5.66
N SER A 66 7.35 16.05 -4.95
CA SER A 66 7.61 16.83 -3.75
C SER A 66 7.79 15.92 -2.51
N LEU A 67 8.64 16.36 -1.58
CA LEU A 67 8.89 15.72 -0.28
C LEU A 67 8.18 16.41 0.88
N ASN A 68 7.55 17.57 0.64
CA ASN A 68 7.10 18.45 1.71
C ASN A 68 6.15 17.76 2.68
N ASP A 69 5.19 17.01 2.18
CA ASP A 69 4.21 16.32 3.04
C ASP A 69 4.86 15.19 3.82
N ALA A 70 5.72 14.37 3.19
CA ALA A 70 6.40 13.27 3.86
C ALA A 70 7.30 13.75 5.01
N ASP A 71 8.05 14.83 4.80
CA ASP A 71 8.89 15.44 5.84
C ASP A 71 8.04 16.05 6.96
N ALA A 72 6.96 16.78 6.62
CA ALA A 72 6.03 17.35 7.59
C ALA A 72 5.37 16.28 8.47
N ILE A 73 4.91 15.17 7.86
CA ILE A 73 4.32 14.03 8.56
C ILE A 73 5.33 13.37 9.50
N ALA A 74 6.56 13.14 9.02
CA ALA A 74 7.60 12.53 9.84
C ALA A 74 7.93 13.38 11.07
N ARG A 75 7.99 14.71 10.93
CA ARG A 75 8.19 15.64 12.06
C ARG A 75 7.00 15.64 13.01
N TYR A 76 5.79 15.67 12.49
CA TYR A 76 4.56 15.63 13.30
C TYR A 76 4.48 14.36 14.16
N LEU A 77 4.77 13.22 13.55
CA LEU A 77 4.76 11.92 14.22
C LEU A 77 6.03 11.67 15.05
N LYS A 78 7.06 12.54 14.96
CA LYS A 78 8.35 12.42 15.61
C LYS A 78 9.08 11.10 15.29
N ILE A 79 8.92 10.61 14.06
CA ILE A 79 9.57 9.41 13.57
C ILE A 79 10.87 9.74 12.84
N ARG A 80 11.75 8.75 12.70
CA ARG A 80 12.95 8.90 11.88
C ARG A 80 12.58 9.03 10.41
N PHE A 81 13.22 9.96 9.70
CA PHE A 81 12.96 10.22 8.29
C PHE A 81 14.23 10.02 7.45
N LEU A 82 14.09 9.29 6.34
CA LEU A 82 15.12 9.11 5.33
C LEU A 82 14.59 9.56 3.98
N ASN A 83 15.41 10.33 3.25
CA ASN A 83 15.13 10.71 1.87
C ASN A 83 16.11 9.98 0.94
N ILE A 84 15.57 9.08 0.10
CA ILE A 84 16.35 8.26 -0.85
C ILE A 84 15.72 8.40 -2.24
N PRO A 85 16.11 9.41 -3.03
CA PRO A 85 15.56 9.61 -4.37
C PRO A 85 15.84 8.44 -5.29
N ILE A 86 14.82 8.00 -6.04
CA ILE A 86 14.91 6.85 -6.95
C ILE A 86 14.91 7.22 -8.44
N GLY A 87 14.80 8.51 -8.79
CA GLY A 87 14.67 8.97 -10.17
C GLY A 87 15.78 8.44 -11.06
N ASN A 88 17.05 8.66 -10.69
CA ASN A 88 18.21 8.21 -11.49
C ASN A 88 18.26 6.67 -11.64
N VAL A 89 17.85 5.92 -10.60
CA VAL A 89 17.81 4.44 -10.67
C VAL A 89 16.70 3.99 -11.64
N SER A 90 15.56 4.65 -11.60
CA SER A 90 14.45 4.37 -12.53
C SER A 90 14.85 4.63 -13.98
N ASP A 91 15.56 5.72 -14.23
CA ASP A 91 16.03 6.06 -15.58
C ASP A 91 17.10 5.08 -16.07
N ALA A 92 18.06 4.74 -15.19
CA ALA A 92 19.06 3.73 -15.52
C ALA A 92 18.44 2.38 -15.88
N PHE A 93 17.42 1.95 -15.12
CA PHE A 93 16.70 0.71 -15.38
C PHE A 93 15.96 0.75 -16.73
N LYS A 94 15.30 1.86 -17.05
CA LYS A 94 14.64 2.03 -18.35
C LYS A 94 15.64 2.02 -19.50
N HIS A 95 16.78 2.67 -19.29
CA HIS A 95 17.84 2.77 -20.31
C HIS A 95 18.53 1.43 -20.61
N MET A 96 18.69 0.56 -19.61
CA MET A 96 19.29 -0.78 -19.79
C MET A 96 18.61 -1.59 -20.87
N VAL A 97 17.31 -1.47 -21.03
CA VAL A 97 16.51 -2.20 -22.03
C VAL A 97 16.65 -1.59 -23.42
N SER A 98 16.99 -0.30 -23.51
CA SER A 98 17.19 0.39 -24.76
C SER A 98 18.56 0.11 -25.42
N LEU A 99 19.45 -0.60 -24.72
CA LEU A 99 20.84 -0.86 -25.19
C LEU A 99 20.97 -2.09 -26.10
N ASP A 100 19.92 -2.90 -26.24
CA ASP A 100 19.97 -4.09 -27.10
C ASP A 100 19.24 -3.83 -28.41
N ASP A 101 20.03 -3.48 -29.43
CA ASP A 101 19.53 -3.25 -30.80
C ASP A 101 18.98 -4.54 -31.46
N ALA A 102 19.30 -5.72 -30.93
CA ALA A 102 18.86 -7.01 -31.45
C ALA A 102 17.41 -7.38 -31.01
N ILE A 103 16.93 -6.79 -29.93
CA ILE A 103 15.56 -6.97 -29.47
C ILE A 103 14.97 -5.57 -29.23
N PRO A 104 14.19 -5.00 -30.17
CA PRO A 104 13.51 -3.74 -29.97
C PRO A 104 12.42 -3.93 -28.90
N LEU A 105 12.81 -3.90 -27.64
CA LEU A 105 11.89 -3.96 -26.50
C LEU A 105 11.46 -2.52 -26.19
N SER A 106 10.21 -2.21 -26.48
CA SER A 106 9.55 -1.02 -25.94
C SER A 106 8.79 -1.42 -24.69
N TRP A 107 9.01 -0.69 -23.59
CA TRP A 107 8.21 -0.86 -22.41
C TRP A 107 6.73 -0.54 -22.71
N SER A 108 5.81 -1.39 -22.23
CA SER A 108 4.42 -0.99 -22.16
C SER A 108 4.24 0.09 -21.07
N GLU A 109 3.26 0.95 -21.21
CA GLU A 109 2.93 1.97 -20.21
C GLU A 109 2.79 1.37 -18.81
N GLN A 110 2.11 0.24 -18.68
CA GLN A 110 1.97 -0.48 -17.41
C GLN A 110 3.31 -0.97 -16.86
N ALA A 111 4.23 -1.42 -17.70
CA ALA A 111 5.55 -1.84 -17.26
C ALA A 111 6.33 -0.63 -16.70
N GLU A 112 6.28 0.50 -17.40
CA GLU A 112 6.93 1.74 -16.94
C GLU A 112 6.38 2.25 -15.62
N GLN A 113 5.04 2.21 -15.43
CA GLN A 113 4.38 2.58 -14.19
C GLN A 113 4.75 1.66 -13.03
N ASN A 114 5.05 0.39 -13.29
CA ASN A 114 5.39 -0.60 -12.28
C ASN A 114 6.90 -0.65 -11.90
N ILE A 115 7.78 0.04 -12.61
CA ILE A 115 9.21 0.12 -12.28
C ILE A 115 9.45 0.86 -10.95
N PRO A 116 8.98 2.11 -10.75
CA PRO A 116 9.22 2.84 -9.52
C PRO A 116 8.73 2.13 -8.24
N PRO A 117 7.53 1.54 -8.16
CA PRO A 117 7.10 0.78 -6.99
C PRO A 117 8.02 -0.39 -6.64
N ARG A 118 8.55 -1.11 -7.64
CA ARG A 118 9.50 -2.22 -7.40
C ARG A 118 10.87 -1.73 -6.93
N ILE A 119 11.35 -0.61 -7.44
CA ILE A 119 12.58 0.03 -6.94
C ILE A 119 12.38 0.47 -5.49
N ARG A 120 11.24 1.08 -5.16
CA ARG A 120 10.90 1.46 -3.78
C ARG A 120 10.90 0.27 -2.84
N MET A 121 10.28 -0.83 -3.24
CA MET A 121 10.30 -2.09 -2.47
C MET A 121 11.74 -2.54 -2.19
N THR A 122 12.59 -2.58 -3.20
CA THR A 122 14.01 -2.96 -3.04
C THR A 122 14.74 -2.05 -2.04
N VAL A 123 14.51 -0.74 -2.12
CA VAL A 123 15.10 0.23 -1.17
C VAL A 123 14.58 0.00 0.26
N LEU A 124 13.28 -0.23 0.44
CA LEU A 124 12.69 -0.49 1.76
C LEU A 124 13.28 -1.73 2.41
N TYR A 125 13.42 -2.83 1.68
CA TYR A 125 14.06 -4.03 2.21
C TYR A 125 15.55 -3.84 2.51
N ALA A 126 16.29 -3.09 1.69
CA ALA A 126 17.68 -2.76 1.96
C ALA A 126 17.83 -1.93 3.24
N VAL A 127 16.96 -0.92 3.45
CA VAL A 127 16.92 -0.12 4.69
C VAL A 127 16.54 -1.01 5.88
N ALA A 128 15.50 -1.84 5.73
CA ALA A 128 15.05 -2.74 6.80
C ALA A 128 16.17 -3.71 7.22
N GLN A 129 16.85 -4.33 6.29
CA GLN A 129 18.00 -5.21 6.60
C GLN A 129 19.13 -4.47 7.30
N THR A 130 19.43 -3.24 6.86
CA THR A 130 20.50 -2.42 7.48
C THR A 130 20.21 -2.10 8.95
N TYR A 131 18.94 -1.87 9.31
CA TYR A 131 18.52 -1.54 10.67
C TYR A 131 17.95 -2.72 11.47
N GLY A 132 17.97 -3.93 10.92
CA GLY A 132 17.35 -5.09 11.56
C GLY A 132 15.81 -4.97 11.68
N GLY A 133 15.19 -4.20 10.77
CA GLY A 133 13.77 -3.85 10.81
C GLY A 133 12.87 -4.79 10.04
N ARG A 134 11.59 -4.40 9.95
CA ARG A 134 10.54 -5.08 9.18
C ARG A 134 9.87 -4.07 8.25
N VAL A 135 9.64 -4.48 7.01
CA VAL A 135 8.97 -3.66 5.99
C VAL A 135 7.47 -3.69 6.21
N VAL A 136 6.87 -2.50 6.27
CA VAL A 136 5.41 -2.33 6.37
C VAL A 136 4.82 -2.20 4.99
N ASN A 137 3.82 -3.00 4.69
CA ASN A 137 2.92 -2.75 3.56
C ASN A 137 1.87 -1.72 3.98
N THR A 138 1.64 -0.71 3.15
CA THR A 138 0.67 0.37 3.41
C THR A 138 -0.56 0.33 2.50
N CYS A 139 -0.70 -0.70 1.65
CA CYS A 139 -1.89 -0.88 0.82
C CYS A 139 -3.10 -1.23 1.69
N ASN A 140 -4.25 -0.70 1.33
CA ASN A 140 -5.53 -0.98 1.96
C ASN A 140 -6.32 -2.07 1.24
N LEU A 141 -7.42 -2.53 1.85
CA LEU A 141 -8.26 -3.58 1.29
C LEU A 141 -8.93 -3.17 -0.02
N SER A 142 -9.39 -1.92 -0.13
CA SER A 142 -10.12 -1.45 -1.31
C SER A 142 -9.23 -1.45 -2.56
N GLU A 143 -8.00 -0.93 -2.42
CA GLU A 143 -6.98 -0.97 -3.49
C GLU A 143 -6.58 -2.41 -3.83
N ASN A 144 -6.30 -3.22 -2.82
CA ASN A 144 -5.96 -4.62 -3.00
C ASN A 144 -7.09 -5.40 -3.69
N TRP A 145 -8.33 -5.15 -3.29
CA TRP A 145 -9.49 -5.88 -3.82
C TRP A 145 -9.68 -5.65 -5.32
N VAL A 146 -9.50 -4.43 -5.81
CA VAL A 146 -9.52 -4.13 -7.25
C VAL A 146 -8.19 -4.44 -7.94
N GLY A 147 -7.13 -4.76 -7.16
CA GLY A 147 -5.78 -5.05 -7.66
C GLY A 147 -5.04 -3.80 -8.15
N TYR A 148 -5.36 -2.63 -7.60
CA TYR A 148 -4.67 -1.38 -7.89
C TYR A 148 -3.41 -1.27 -7.03
N ALA A 149 -2.52 -2.24 -7.21
CA ALA A 149 -1.21 -2.33 -6.58
C ALA A 149 -0.24 -3.08 -7.51
N THR A 150 1.03 -2.78 -7.39
CA THR A 150 2.10 -3.44 -8.15
C THR A 150 2.56 -4.69 -7.38
N LYS A 151 2.30 -5.88 -7.94
CA LYS A 151 2.78 -7.13 -7.38
C LYS A 151 4.31 -7.10 -7.24
N TYR A 152 4.82 -7.40 -6.04
CA TYR A 152 6.25 -7.30 -5.68
C TYR A 152 6.81 -5.87 -5.80
N GLY A 153 5.95 -4.87 -5.70
CA GLY A 153 6.29 -3.47 -5.57
C GLY A 153 5.69 -2.93 -4.27
N ASP A 154 4.75 -2.00 -4.37
CA ASP A 154 4.00 -1.46 -3.23
C ASP A 154 3.13 -2.51 -2.51
N ALA A 155 2.74 -3.61 -3.20
CA ALA A 155 2.06 -4.74 -2.56
C ALA A 155 2.96 -5.59 -1.64
N ALA A 156 4.29 -5.36 -1.61
CA ALA A 156 5.21 -6.11 -0.77
C ALA A 156 5.30 -5.55 0.66
N GLY A 157 5.64 -6.41 1.60
CA GLY A 157 5.86 -6.09 3.01
C GLY A 157 5.98 -7.35 3.85
N ASP A 158 6.50 -7.20 5.07
CA ASP A 158 6.56 -8.28 6.06
C ASP A 158 5.24 -8.40 6.84
N PHE A 159 4.50 -7.29 6.95
CA PHE A 159 3.16 -7.23 7.52
C PHE A 159 2.38 -6.04 6.95
N SER A 160 1.05 -6.12 7.02
CA SER A 160 0.13 -5.15 6.43
C SER A 160 -0.96 -4.74 7.42
N PRO A 161 -0.78 -3.66 8.19
CA PRO A 161 -1.77 -3.22 9.19
C PRO A 161 -3.08 -2.72 8.56
N LEU A 162 -3.03 -2.24 7.32
CA LEU A 162 -4.19 -1.71 6.59
C LEU A 162 -4.82 -2.72 5.63
N GLY A 163 -4.20 -3.87 5.41
CA GLY A 163 -4.55 -4.79 4.31
C GLY A 163 -5.96 -5.39 4.38
N GLN A 164 -6.63 -5.34 5.52
CA GLN A 164 -8.03 -5.77 5.71
C GLN A 164 -8.99 -4.62 6.03
N LEU A 165 -8.50 -3.38 5.95
CA LEU A 165 -9.28 -2.17 6.19
C LEU A 165 -9.63 -1.48 4.88
N THR A 166 -10.89 -1.11 4.71
CA THR A 166 -11.35 -0.34 3.54
C THR A 166 -10.92 1.12 3.63
N VAL A 167 -10.92 1.83 2.50
CA VAL A 167 -10.61 3.26 2.47
C VAL A 167 -11.50 4.04 3.44
N THR A 168 -12.79 3.76 3.48
CA THR A 168 -13.74 4.42 4.39
C THR A 168 -13.37 4.20 5.86
N GLU A 169 -12.96 2.99 6.23
CA GLU A 169 -12.52 2.66 7.59
C GLU A 169 -11.20 3.37 7.95
N ILE A 170 -10.25 3.41 7.03
CA ILE A 170 -8.95 4.08 7.24
C ILE A 170 -9.13 5.58 7.43
N LEU A 171 -9.97 6.24 6.62
CA LEU A 171 -10.27 7.66 6.79
C LEU A 171 -10.87 7.95 8.18
N ALA A 172 -11.83 7.12 8.62
CA ALA A 172 -12.41 7.26 9.96
C ALA A 172 -11.36 7.06 11.08
N MET A 173 -10.40 6.14 10.91
CA MET A 173 -9.29 5.97 11.84
C MET A 173 -8.34 7.17 11.84
N GLY A 174 -8.04 7.75 10.68
CA GLY A 174 -7.21 8.94 10.55
C GLY A 174 -7.82 10.15 11.27
N ASP A 175 -9.13 10.35 11.12
CA ASP A 175 -9.88 11.38 11.83
C ASP A 175 -9.88 11.13 13.35
N TYR A 176 -10.08 9.87 13.78
CA TYR A 176 -10.04 9.50 15.20
C TYR A 176 -8.66 9.69 15.83
N LEU A 177 -7.58 9.44 15.09
CA LEU A 177 -6.20 9.69 15.51
C LEU A 177 -5.87 11.17 15.64
N GLY A 178 -6.75 12.06 15.20
CA GLY A 178 -6.55 13.52 15.22
C GLY A 178 -5.48 13.99 14.22
N LEU A 179 -5.25 13.23 13.17
CA LEU A 179 -4.32 13.64 12.10
C LEU A 179 -4.87 14.84 11.33
N PRO A 180 -4.01 15.74 10.84
CA PRO A 180 -4.42 16.85 9.98
C PRO A 180 -5.28 16.38 8.80
N LYS A 181 -6.40 17.05 8.58
CA LYS A 181 -7.36 16.70 7.53
C LYS A 181 -6.76 16.75 6.13
N GLU A 182 -5.84 17.67 5.90
CA GLU A 182 -5.11 17.79 4.65
C GLU A 182 -4.27 16.55 4.30
N TRP A 183 -3.92 15.71 5.27
CA TRP A 183 -3.22 14.45 5.02
C TRP A 183 -4.18 13.25 4.94
N VAL A 184 -5.22 13.25 5.80
CA VAL A 184 -6.21 12.16 5.86
C VAL A 184 -7.10 12.17 4.62
N HIS A 185 -7.57 13.35 4.23
CA HIS A 185 -8.52 13.52 3.11
C HIS A 185 -7.87 14.06 1.83
N LYS A 186 -6.53 13.94 1.73
CA LYS A 186 -5.81 14.30 0.53
C LYS A 186 -6.27 13.41 -0.63
N THR A 187 -6.69 14.05 -1.73
CA THR A 187 -6.98 13.32 -2.96
C THR A 187 -5.71 12.58 -3.42
N PRO A 188 -5.81 11.28 -3.73
CA PRO A 188 -4.67 10.55 -4.28
C PRO A 188 -4.14 11.25 -5.53
N ASP A 189 -2.87 11.64 -5.48
CA ASP A 189 -2.15 12.30 -6.57
C ASP A 189 -0.79 11.61 -6.69
N ASP A 190 -0.44 11.15 -7.88
CA ASP A 190 0.87 10.56 -8.17
C ASP A 190 1.98 11.61 -8.27
N GLY A 191 1.66 12.89 -8.04
CA GLY A 191 2.60 14.01 -8.08
C GLY A 191 3.00 14.42 -9.50
N LEU A 192 2.30 13.94 -10.52
CA LEU A 192 2.54 14.32 -11.91
C LEU A 192 1.49 15.32 -12.39
N PRO A 193 1.87 16.40 -13.09
CA PRO A 193 0.93 17.34 -13.68
C PRO A 193 -0.04 16.61 -14.63
N HIS A 194 -1.34 16.81 -14.45
CA HIS A 194 -2.40 16.25 -15.30
C HIS A 194 -2.63 14.75 -15.21
N SER A 195 -2.17 14.08 -14.16
CA SER A 195 -2.55 12.67 -13.97
C SER A 195 -4.02 12.54 -13.54
N MET A 196 -4.70 11.56 -14.11
CA MET A 196 -6.03 11.16 -13.66
C MET A 196 -5.91 10.48 -12.29
N SER A 197 -6.85 10.76 -11.39
CA SER A 197 -6.94 10.06 -10.12
C SER A 197 -7.21 8.55 -10.34
N ASP A 198 -6.92 7.74 -9.33
CA ASP A 198 -7.19 6.30 -9.38
C ASP A 198 -8.67 6.02 -9.65
N GLU A 199 -9.58 6.73 -8.99
CA GLU A 199 -11.02 6.59 -9.16
C GLU A 199 -11.51 6.97 -10.57
N GLU A 200 -10.87 7.97 -11.21
CA GLU A 200 -11.16 8.32 -12.60
C GLU A 200 -10.71 7.21 -13.56
N LYS A 201 -9.52 6.63 -13.35
CA LYS A 201 -9.02 5.49 -14.16
C LYS A 201 -9.90 4.25 -13.98
N LEU A 202 -10.31 3.96 -12.75
CA LEU A 202 -11.16 2.83 -12.42
C LEU A 202 -12.60 3.02 -12.92
N GLY A 203 -13.11 4.26 -12.89
CA GLY A 203 -14.49 4.62 -13.27
C GLY A 203 -15.51 4.34 -12.17
N PHE A 204 -15.05 4.20 -10.92
CA PHE A 204 -15.86 4.07 -9.71
C PHE A 204 -15.05 4.58 -8.50
N ARG A 205 -15.75 4.91 -7.41
CA ARG A 205 -15.11 5.39 -6.18
C ARG A 205 -14.80 4.24 -5.23
N TYR A 206 -13.73 4.37 -4.47
CA TYR A 206 -13.41 3.39 -3.43
C TYR A 206 -14.53 3.23 -2.39
N ALA A 207 -15.21 4.31 -2.02
CA ALA A 207 -16.37 4.23 -1.15
C ALA A 207 -17.50 3.32 -1.68
N GLU A 208 -17.67 3.22 -3.00
CA GLU A 208 -18.63 2.30 -3.64
C GLU A 208 -18.14 0.85 -3.59
N VAL A 209 -16.84 0.64 -3.79
CA VAL A 209 -16.19 -0.67 -3.64
C VAL A 209 -16.30 -1.18 -2.20
N ASP A 210 -16.12 -0.30 -1.22
CA ASP A 210 -16.20 -0.63 0.21
C ASP A 210 -17.57 -1.22 0.59
N LEU A 211 -18.65 -0.67 0.02
CA LEU A 211 -20.01 -1.21 0.21
C LEU A 211 -20.12 -2.64 -0.31
N LEU A 212 -19.52 -2.92 -1.46
CA LEU A 212 -19.52 -4.26 -2.04
C LEU A 212 -18.65 -5.23 -1.23
N ILE A 213 -17.46 -4.83 -0.83
CA ILE A 213 -16.54 -5.63 0.00
C ILE A 213 -17.20 -6.01 1.34
N ARG A 214 -17.92 -5.06 1.97
CA ARG A 214 -18.59 -5.28 3.26
C ARG A 214 -19.97 -5.96 3.14
N GLY A 215 -20.40 -6.31 1.92
CA GLY A 215 -21.68 -6.97 1.69
C GLY A 215 -22.90 -6.09 1.98
N ILE A 216 -22.71 -4.77 2.06
CA ILE A 216 -23.82 -3.80 2.22
C ILE A 216 -24.64 -3.73 0.95
N ILE A 217 -23.97 -3.85 -0.21
CA ILE A 217 -24.58 -4.04 -1.52
C ILE A 217 -24.13 -5.36 -2.14
N THR A 218 -24.94 -5.88 -3.06
CA THR A 218 -24.61 -7.07 -3.85
C THR A 218 -25.06 -6.85 -5.29
N PRO A 219 -24.63 -7.69 -6.26
CA PRO A 219 -25.16 -7.63 -7.64
C PRO A 219 -26.68 -7.74 -7.72
N GLN A 220 -27.31 -8.45 -6.78
CA GLN A 220 -28.76 -8.64 -6.69
C GLN A 220 -29.47 -7.53 -5.92
N SER A 221 -28.75 -6.77 -5.08
CA SER A 221 -29.24 -5.64 -4.28
C SER A 221 -28.24 -4.47 -4.34
N PRO A 222 -28.17 -3.76 -5.47
CA PRO A 222 -27.08 -2.80 -5.76
C PRO A 222 -27.23 -1.45 -5.03
N GLY A 223 -28.35 -1.18 -4.36
CA GLY A 223 -28.65 0.13 -3.81
C GLY A 223 -28.73 1.19 -4.93
N ASP A 224 -28.04 2.32 -4.72
CA ASP A 224 -28.00 3.41 -5.70
C ASP A 224 -26.91 3.24 -6.77
N ILE A 225 -26.16 2.12 -6.76
CA ILE A 225 -25.07 1.87 -7.71
C ILE A 225 -25.60 1.11 -8.92
N THR A 226 -25.24 1.58 -10.12
CA THR A 226 -25.72 0.94 -11.36
C THR A 226 -25.14 -0.47 -11.52
N PRO A 227 -25.90 -1.43 -12.09
CA PRO A 227 -25.42 -2.78 -12.35
C PRO A 227 -24.11 -2.82 -13.16
N ASP A 228 -23.97 -1.97 -14.17
CA ASP A 228 -22.77 -1.87 -15.01
C ASP A 228 -21.53 -1.49 -14.20
N LYS A 229 -21.70 -0.62 -13.21
CA LYS A 229 -20.60 -0.21 -12.32
C LYS A 229 -20.18 -1.36 -11.42
N ILE A 230 -21.14 -2.12 -10.86
CA ILE A 230 -20.84 -3.31 -10.05
C ILE A 230 -20.13 -4.37 -10.91
N GLU A 231 -20.60 -4.61 -12.12
CA GLU A 231 -19.94 -5.54 -13.03
C GLU A 231 -18.51 -5.10 -13.35
N ARG A 232 -18.27 -3.79 -13.54
CA ARG A 232 -16.94 -3.24 -13.74
C ARG A 232 -16.02 -3.48 -12.53
N MET A 233 -16.49 -3.25 -11.30
CA MET A 233 -15.75 -3.54 -10.06
C MET A 233 -15.37 -5.02 -9.98
N LEU A 234 -16.32 -5.93 -10.25
CA LEU A 234 -16.08 -7.37 -10.23
C LEU A 234 -15.10 -7.82 -11.32
N ARG A 235 -15.13 -7.20 -12.49
CA ARG A 235 -14.15 -7.47 -13.56
C ARG A 235 -12.73 -7.09 -13.10
N TRP A 236 -12.57 -5.91 -12.49
CA TRP A 236 -11.28 -5.50 -11.93
C TRP A 236 -10.79 -6.47 -10.86
N HIS A 237 -11.65 -6.84 -9.93
CA HIS A 237 -11.32 -7.83 -8.89
C HIS A 237 -10.85 -9.16 -9.49
N ASN A 238 -11.66 -9.76 -10.36
CA ASN A 238 -11.36 -11.08 -10.93
C ASN A 238 -10.10 -11.09 -11.79
N ALA A 239 -9.88 -10.05 -12.59
CA ALA A 239 -8.67 -9.93 -13.42
C ALA A 239 -7.37 -9.81 -12.59
N ASN A 240 -7.46 -9.32 -11.36
CA ASN A 240 -6.31 -9.03 -10.50
C ASN A 240 -6.16 -9.98 -9.30
N LEU A 241 -6.97 -11.02 -9.18
CA LEU A 241 -6.89 -12.01 -8.09
C LEU A 241 -5.47 -12.58 -7.91
N HIS A 242 -4.75 -12.81 -9.00
CA HIS A 242 -3.38 -13.32 -8.97
C HIS A 242 -2.38 -12.42 -8.24
N LYS A 243 -2.71 -11.13 -8.04
CA LYS A 243 -1.88 -10.20 -7.27
C LYS A 243 -2.08 -10.36 -5.76
N GLN A 244 -3.27 -10.79 -5.35
CA GLN A 244 -3.70 -10.91 -3.94
C GLN A 244 -3.39 -12.27 -3.35
N LEU A 245 -3.36 -13.30 -4.20
CA LEU A 245 -3.13 -14.67 -3.76
C LEU A 245 -1.63 -14.95 -3.54
N PRO A 246 -1.29 -15.77 -2.54
CA PRO A 246 0.06 -16.30 -2.40
C PRO A 246 0.51 -16.99 -3.69
N MET A 247 1.82 -17.03 -3.93
CA MET A 247 2.38 -17.77 -5.05
C MET A 247 1.98 -19.26 -4.93
N PRO A 248 1.29 -19.82 -5.94
CA PRO A 248 0.93 -21.24 -5.88
C PRO A 248 2.16 -22.12 -6.00
N HIS A 249 2.17 -23.20 -5.25
CA HIS A 249 3.24 -24.19 -5.26
C HIS A 249 2.74 -25.52 -5.80
N PHE A 250 3.59 -26.20 -6.57
CA PHE A 250 3.35 -27.61 -6.93
C PHE A 250 3.45 -28.48 -5.68
N ILE A 251 2.41 -29.25 -5.42
CA ILE A 251 2.37 -30.21 -4.31
C ILE A 251 2.50 -31.62 -4.91
N PRO A 252 3.62 -32.34 -4.68
CA PRO A 252 3.80 -33.69 -5.17
C PRO A 252 2.76 -34.65 -4.56
N SER A 253 2.32 -35.63 -5.32
CA SER A 253 1.30 -36.62 -4.88
C SER A 253 1.70 -37.39 -3.61
N VAL A 254 2.98 -37.61 -3.39
CA VAL A 254 3.54 -38.28 -2.16
C VAL A 254 3.19 -37.54 -0.87
N GLN A 255 2.86 -36.23 -0.94
CA GLN A 255 2.47 -35.44 0.25
C GLN A 255 0.95 -35.37 0.48
N LYS A 256 0.15 -35.87 -0.48
CA LYS A 256 -1.33 -35.89 -0.35
C LYS A 256 -1.84 -37.05 0.52
N GLU A 257 -1.04 -38.09 0.72
CA GLU A 257 -1.44 -39.29 1.49
C GLU A 257 -1.28 -39.18 3.02
N LYS A 258 -0.80 -38.03 3.54
CA LYS A 258 -0.58 -37.81 4.99
C LYS A 258 -1.60 -36.87 5.66
N LYS A 259 -2.80 -36.73 5.11
CA LYS A 259 -3.89 -35.89 5.68
C LYS A 259 -5.17 -36.73 5.84
N ASP A 260 -5.06 -37.95 6.38
CA ASP A 260 -6.20 -38.67 6.98
C ASP A 260 -6.02 -38.79 8.51
#